data_c51d46eb5523193a557b11078bbca334
#
_entry.id   c51d46eb5523193a557b11078bbca334
#
_cell.length_a   1.000
_cell.length_b   1.000
_cell.length_c   1.000
_cell.angle_alpha   90.00
_cell.angle_beta   90.00
_cell.angle_gamma   90.00
#
_symmetry.space_group_name_H-M   'P 1'
#
loop_
_entity.id
_entity.type
_entity.pdbx_description
1 polymer ?
#
loop_
_entity_poly.entity_id
_entity_poly.type
_entity_poly.pdbx_seq_one_letter_code
_entity_poly.pdbx_strand_id
1 'polypeptide(L)'
;MQLKPILSLCLITSLLALAGCGGREKITDFSQLAQAEFAVPTGTVADQLVASRFPEARFEYYNSVLDAALAVRSGKADAAAYDEPILRNIAGKNPGLKVLPEPITVDQYGYAVRLEDLELKAAIDAVISEMRAGDEYQQMLDRWLPRQGAPAPMPVLDTAGEEVLLFGTAAVTEPFSFVDGSQQVVGLDVEMAARVAQRLGRRLEVVNMEFGAMIPALIAGKVDMIGACITITEERAKSVLFSESYYTGGISALVRE
;
A
#
# COMPACT_ATOMS: atom_id res chain seq x y z
N MET A 1 -79.14 -16.69 -39.52
CA MET A 1 -78.10 -17.55 -38.93
C MET A 1 -76.87 -16.66 -38.80
N GLN A 2 -76.73 -16.03 -37.63
CA GLN A 2 -75.64 -15.04 -37.42
C GLN A 2 -74.59 -15.67 -36.52
N LEU A 3 -73.34 -15.78 -36.99
CA LEU A 3 -72.17 -16.17 -36.20
C LEU A 3 -71.66 -14.94 -35.46
N LYS A 4 -71.54 -15.02 -34.15
CA LYS A 4 -70.80 -14.06 -33.32
C LYS A 4 -69.30 -14.43 -33.26
N PRO A 5 -68.35 -13.49 -33.36
CA PRO A 5 -66.99 -13.80 -33.11
C PRO A 5 -66.64 -13.71 -31.62
N ILE A 6 -65.95 -14.75 -31.13
CA ILE A 6 -65.43 -14.85 -29.75
C ILE A 6 -64.11 -14.06 -29.74
N LEU A 7 -64.06 -12.97 -28.99
CA LEU A 7 -62.89 -12.16 -28.76
C LEU A 7 -62.07 -12.83 -27.63
N SER A 8 -61.00 -13.50 -28.02
CA SER A 8 -60.05 -14.10 -27.05
C SER A 8 -59.08 -12.99 -26.54
N LEU A 9 -59.25 -12.60 -25.29
CA LEU A 9 -58.43 -11.62 -24.61
C LEU A 9 -57.15 -12.30 -24.06
N CYS A 10 -56.04 -12.24 -24.80
CA CYS A 10 -54.75 -12.68 -24.31
C CYS A 10 -54.22 -11.66 -23.30
N LEU A 11 -54.28 -12.02 -22.03
CA LEU A 11 -53.67 -11.30 -20.91
C LEU A 11 -52.13 -11.58 -20.93
N ILE A 12 -51.38 -10.67 -21.51
CA ILE A 12 -49.92 -10.71 -21.45
C ILE A 12 -49.51 -10.14 -20.10
N THR A 13 -49.23 -11.02 -19.15
CA THR A 13 -48.56 -10.66 -17.88
C THR A 13 -47.10 -10.38 -18.16
N SER A 14 -46.77 -9.08 -18.36
CA SER A 14 -45.38 -8.60 -18.38
C SER A 14 -44.80 -8.74 -16.98
N LEU A 15 -43.97 -9.77 -16.78
CA LEU A 15 -43.09 -9.88 -15.62
C LEU A 15 -42.00 -8.81 -15.76
N LEU A 16 -42.20 -7.62 -15.17
CA LEU A 16 -41.14 -6.68 -14.94
C LEU A 16 -40.17 -7.33 -13.95
N ALA A 17 -39.08 -7.89 -14.47
CA ALA A 17 -37.91 -8.17 -13.66
C ALA A 17 -37.37 -6.79 -13.19
N LEU A 18 -37.69 -6.43 -11.96
CA LEU A 18 -36.98 -5.40 -11.23
C LEU A 18 -35.53 -5.89 -11.09
N ALA A 19 -34.66 -5.52 -12.04
CA ALA A 19 -33.23 -5.54 -11.83
C ALA A 19 -33.00 -4.54 -10.68
N GLY A 20 -33.05 -5.03 -9.46
CA GLY A 20 -32.65 -4.29 -8.29
C GLY A 20 -31.21 -3.83 -8.52
N CYS A 21 -30.95 -2.54 -8.48
CA CYS A 21 -29.64 -1.99 -8.18
C CYS A 21 -29.27 -2.45 -6.76
N GLY A 22 -28.96 -3.74 -6.60
CA GLY A 22 -28.42 -4.29 -5.39
C GLY A 22 -26.97 -3.79 -5.29
N GLY A 23 -26.77 -2.75 -4.48
CA GLY A 23 -25.42 -2.40 -4.06
C GLY A 23 -24.77 -3.65 -3.46
N ARG A 24 -23.45 -3.80 -3.67
CA ARG A 24 -22.68 -4.91 -3.08
C ARG A 24 -22.93 -4.96 -1.57
N GLU A 25 -23.10 -6.16 -1.03
CA GLU A 25 -23.25 -6.35 0.42
C GLU A 25 -22.02 -5.84 1.15
N LYS A 26 -22.25 -5.31 2.37
CA LYS A 26 -21.13 -4.86 3.22
C LYS A 26 -20.44 -6.08 3.83
N ILE A 27 -19.12 -6.10 3.77
CA ILE A 27 -18.30 -7.08 4.46
C ILE A 27 -18.18 -6.64 5.93
N THR A 28 -18.62 -7.49 6.83
CA THR A 28 -18.58 -7.27 8.28
C THR A 28 -17.72 -8.28 9.03
N ASP A 29 -17.40 -9.39 8.37
CA ASP A 29 -16.63 -10.49 8.93
C ASP A 29 -15.52 -10.94 7.96
N PHE A 30 -14.41 -11.37 8.52
CA PHE A 30 -13.21 -11.78 7.77
C PHE A 30 -13.50 -12.97 6.82
N SER A 31 -14.38 -13.89 7.20
CA SER A 31 -14.74 -15.06 6.37
C SER A 31 -15.40 -14.68 5.04
N GLN A 32 -16.09 -13.53 4.98
CA GLN A 32 -16.73 -13.03 3.77
C GLN A 32 -15.75 -12.60 2.69
N LEU A 33 -14.46 -12.42 3.05
CA LEU A 33 -13.38 -12.11 2.10
C LEU A 33 -13.08 -13.26 1.13
N ALA A 34 -13.47 -14.48 1.44
CA ALA A 34 -13.14 -15.67 0.65
C ALA A 34 -13.56 -15.60 -0.82
N GLN A 35 -14.65 -14.91 -1.14
CA GLN A 35 -15.17 -14.75 -2.51
C GLN A 35 -15.27 -13.28 -2.92
N ALA A 36 -14.66 -12.39 -2.15
CA ALA A 36 -14.72 -10.96 -2.39
C ALA A 36 -13.97 -10.55 -3.66
N GLU A 37 -14.40 -9.42 -4.22
CA GLU A 37 -13.64 -8.73 -5.27
C GLU A 37 -12.83 -7.62 -4.64
N PHE A 38 -11.50 -7.80 -4.73
CA PHE A 38 -10.54 -6.89 -4.15
C PHE A 38 -10.05 -5.85 -5.14
N ALA A 39 -10.07 -4.59 -4.73
CA ALA A 39 -9.34 -3.52 -5.39
C ALA A 39 -7.90 -3.53 -4.87
N VAL A 40 -6.91 -3.63 -5.77
CA VAL A 40 -5.48 -3.67 -5.43
C VAL A 40 -4.67 -2.71 -6.30
N PRO A 41 -3.62 -2.08 -5.77
CA PRO A 41 -2.74 -1.25 -6.60
C PRO A 41 -1.88 -2.11 -7.55
N THR A 42 -1.73 -1.66 -8.78
CA THR A 42 -0.88 -2.31 -9.79
C THR A 42 0.60 -2.34 -9.37
N GLY A 43 1.30 -3.44 -9.66
CA GLY A 43 2.72 -3.61 -9.38
C GLY A 43 3.07 -3.97 -7.94
N THR A 44 2.06 -4.13 -7.08
CA THR A 44 2.23 -4.63 -5.70
C THR A 44 2.14 -6.16 -5.65
N VAL A 45 2.34 -6.74 -4.47
CA VAL A 45 2.15 -8.18 -4.21
C VAL A 45 0.83 -8.48 -3.51
N ALA A 46 -0.04 -7.48 -3.37
CA ALA A 46 -1.28 -7.60 -2.60
C ALA A 46 -2.21 -8.69 -3.13
N ASP A 47 -2.35 -8.79 -4.46
CA ASP A 47 -3.14 -9.83 -5.13
C ASP A 47 -2.63 -11.24 -4.82
N GLN A 48 -1.31 -11.46 -4.94
CA GLN A 48 -0.67 -12.75 -4.67
C GLN A 48 -0.84 -13.16 -3.19
N LEU A 49 -0.64 -12.21 -2.28
CA LEU A 49 -0.77 -12.45 -0.84
C LEU A 49 -2.23 -12.73 -0.45
N VAL A 50 -3.18 -11.98 -1.00
CA VAL A 50 -4.61 -12.24 -0.81
C VAL A 50 -5.00 -13.60 -1.39
N ALA A 51 -4.58 -13.94 -2.61
CA ALA A 51 -4.89 -15.21 -3.26
C ALA A 51 -4.31 -16.41 -2.50
N SER A 52 -3.17 -16.26 -1.83
CA SER A 52 -2.61 -17.32 -0.98
C SER A 52 -3.52 -17.69 0.20
N ARG A 53 -4.28 -16.74 0.71
CA ARG A 53 -5.24 -16.91 1.82
C ARG A 53 -6.66 -17.20 1.34
N PHE A 54 -7.05 -16.56 0.23
CA PHE A 54 -8.38 -16.63 -0.38
C PHE A 54 -8.28 -16.97 -1.87
N PRO A 55 -8.15 -18.25 -2.25
CA PRO A 55 -7.96 -18.66 -3.65
C PRO A 55 -9.12 -18.31 -4.58
N GLU A 56 -10.33 -18.12 -4.05
CA GLU A 56 -11.54 -17.76 -4.80
C GLU A 56 -11.72 -16.23 -4.95
N ALA A 57 -10.83 -15.41 -4.36
CA ALA A 57 -10.90 -13.96 -4.46
C ALA A 57 -10.68 -13.49 -5.92
N ARG A 58 -11.37 -12.41 -6.28
CA ARG A 58 -11.22 -11.74 -7.58
C ARG A 58 -10.51 -10.41 -7.39
N PHE A 59 -9.84 -9.91 -8.44
CA PHE A 59 -9.05 -8.69 -8.35
C PHE A 59 -9.39 -7.70 -9.46
N GLU A 60 -9.53 -6.43 -9.06
CA GLU A 60 -9.52 -5.27 -9.93
C GLU A 60 -8.30 -4.41 -9.61
N TYR A 61 -7.58 -3.96 -10.66
CA TYR A 61 -6.32 -3.24 -10.50
C TYR A 61 -6.50 -1.74 -10.67
N TYR A 62 -5.87 -0.98 -9.78
CA TYR A 62 -5.94 0.49 -9.72
C TYR A 62 -4.53 1.09 -9.74
N ASN A 63 -4.43 2.37 -10.12
CA ASN A 63 -3.14 3.06 -10.18
C ASN A 63 -2.57 3.38 -8.79
N SER A 64 -3.45 3.54 -7.78
CA SER A 64 -3.02 3.84 -6.40
C SER A 64 -3.90 3.14 -5.38
N VAL A 65 -3.41 3.04 -4.15
CA VAL A 65 -4.18 2.53 -3.00
C VAL A 65 -5.37 3.43 -2.68
N LEU A 66 -5.27 4.74 -2.93
CA LEU A 66 -6.38 5.66 -2.72
C LEU A 66 -7.51 5.39 -3.72
N ASP A 67 -7.18 5.16 -5.00
CA ASP A 67 -8.18 4.80 -6.01
C ASP A 67 -8.87 3.47 -5.66
N ALA A 68 -8.11 2.47 -5.20
CA ALA A 68 -8.65 1.21 -4.71
C ALA A 68 -9.62 1.43 -3.53
N ALA A 69 -9.25 2.25 -2.55
CA ALA A 69 -10.12 2.60 -1.42
C ALA A 69 -11.39 3.34 -1.85
N LEU A 70 -11.29 4.25 -2.82
CA LEU A 70 -12.44 4.97 -3.38
C LEU A 70 -13.38 4.04 -4.17
N ALA A 71 -12.84 3.02 -4.84
CA ALA A 71 -13.63 1.98 -5.49
C ALA A 71 -14.47 1.20 -4.47
N VAL A 72 -13.89 0.84 -3.32
CA VAL A 72 -14.64 0.22 -2.21
C VAL A 72 -15.72 1.16 -1.70
N ARG A 73 -15.39 2.43 -1.42
CA ARG A 73 -16.37 3.41 -0.91
C ARG A 73 -17.55 3.60 -1.86
N SER A 74 -17.30 3.58 -3.16
CA SER A 74 -18.35 3.72 -4.18
C SER A 74 -19.10 2.41 -4.49
N GLY A 75 -18.75 1.29 -3.86
CA GLY A 75 -19.34 -0.03 -4.10
C GLY A 75 -18.92 -0.71 -5.41
N LYS A 76 -17.83 -0.26 -6.03
CA LYS A 76 -17.26 -0.91 -7.22
C LYS A 76 -16.49 -2.17 -6.86
N ALA A 77 -15.84 -2.20 -5.70
CA ALA A 77 -15.19 -3.38 -5.13
C ALA A 77 -15.77 -3.71 -3.74
N ASP A 78 -15.58 -4.92 -3.26
CA ASP A 78 -16.03 -5.36 -1.96
C ASP A 78 -15.06 -4.96 -0.86
N ALA A 79 -13.75 -5.09 -1.12
CA ALA A 79 -12.67 -4.74 -0.23
C ALA A 79 -11.49 -4.14 -1.03
N ALA A 80 -10.64 -3.36 -0.38
CA ALA A 80 -9.31 -3.06 -0.89
C ALA A 80 -8.28 -3.77 -0.03
N ALA A 81 -7.24 -4.32 -0.66
CA ALA A 81 -6.15 -4.99 0.04
C ALA A 81 -4.85 -4.21 -0.14
N TYR A 82 -4.25 -3.85 0.99
CA TYR A 82 -2.96 -3.15 1.03
C TYR A 82 -2.36 -3.19 2.44
N ASP A 83 -1.21 -2.56 2.62
CA ASP A 83 -0.52 -2.45 3.90
C ASP A 83 -1.39 -1.78 4.96
N GLU A 84 -1.54 -2.43 6.09
CA GLU A 84 -2.48 -2.07 7.16
C GLU A 84 -2.33 -0.63 7.66
N PRO A 85 -1.11 -0.09 7.95
CA PRO A 85 -0.97 1.29 8.43
C PRO A 85 -1.46 2.32 7.41
N ILE A 86 -1.27 2.05 6.12
CA ILE A 86 -1.72 2.93 5.03
C ILE A 86 -3.24 2.89 4.92
N LEU A 87 -3.84 1.69 4.97
CA LEU A 87 -5.31 1.55 4.96
C LEU A 87 -5.95 2.24 6.17
N ARG A 88 -5.35 2.16 7.37
CA ARG A 88 -5.83 2.88 8.56
C ARG A 88 -5.79 4.39 8.38
N ASN A 89 -4.70 4.90 7.81
CA ASN A 89 -4.58 6.33 7.51
C ASN A 89 -5.66 6.77 6.52
N ILE A 90 -5.89 6.00 5.46
CA ILE A 90 -6.95 6.26 4.47
C ILE A 90 -8.34 6.21 5.12
N ALA A 91 -8.64 5.19 5.92
CA ALA A 91 -9.92 5.07 6.62
C ALA A 91 -10.16 6.25 7.57
N GLY A 92 -9.15 6.67 8.32
CA GLY A 92 -9.23 7.83 9.21
C GLY A 92 -9.57 9.15 8.50
N LYS A 93 -9.20 9.29 7.23
CA LYS A 93 -9.47 10.48 6.39
C LYS A 93 -10.72 10.33 5.52
N ASN A 94 -11.32 9.14 5.43
CA ASN A 94 -12.44 8.83 4.55
C ASN A 94 -13.58 8.15 5.34
N PRO A 95 -14.48 8.91 5.97
CA PRO A 95 -15.64 8.36 6.69
C PRO A 95 -16.44 7.37 5.83
N GLY A 96 -16.93 6.30 6.45
CA GLY A 96 -17.64 5.21 5.78
C GLY A 96 -16.74 4.06 5.31
N LEU A 97 -15.43 4.13 5.62
CA LEU A 97 -14.46 3.06 5.42
C LEU A 97 -13.87 2.62 6.76
N LYS A 98 -13.60 1.33 6.88
CA LYS A 98 -12.88 0.73 8.03
C LYS A 98 -11.94 -0.36 7.58
N VAL A 99 -10.88 -0.59 8.36
CA VAL A 99 -9.99 -1.74 8.21
C VAL A 99 -10.50 -2.87 9.09
N LEU A 100 -10.58 -4.08 8.55
CA LEU A 100 -10.89 -5.25 9.36
C LEU A 100 -9.76 -5.50 10.38
N PRO A 101 -10.10 -5.94 11.61
CA PRO A 101 -9.11 -6.09 12.68
C PRO A 101 -8.12 -7.23 12.44
N GLU A 102 -8.52 -8.28 11.71
CA GLU A 102 -7.66 -9.41 11.38
C GLU A 102 -6.88 -9.12 10.08
N PRO A 103 -5.53 -9.19 10.08
CA PRO A 103 -4.75 -9.05 8.87
C PRO A 103 -4.87 -10.29 7.98
N ILE A 104 -4.78 -10.10 6.67
CA ILE A 104 -4.74 -11.21 5.70
C ILE A 104 -3.39 -11.92 5.78
N THR A 105 -2.30 -11.14 5.85
CA THR A 105 -0.93 -11.64 5.98
C THR A 105 -0.14 -10.83 7.01
N VAL A 106 1.03 -11.35 7.39
CA VAL A 106 2.05 -10.64 8.16
C VAL A 106 3.35 -10.71 7.37
N ASP A 107 3.89 -9.55 7.01
CA ASP A 107 4.99 -9.44 6.07
C ASP A 107 6.12 -8.56 6.62
N GLN A 108 7.33 -8.75 6.08
CA GLN A 108 8.51 -7.98 6.41
C GLN A 108 8.79 -6.95 5.32
N TYR A 109 9.06 -5.69 5.69
CA TYR A 109 9.43 -4.64 4.75
C TYR A 109 10.93 -4.36 4.82
N GLY A 110 11.56 -4.19 3.66
CA GLY A 110 12.98 -3.88 3.53
C GLY A 110 13.24 -2.78 2.52
N TYR A 111 14.36 -2.10 2.69
CA TYR A 111 14.93 -1.27 1.63
C TYR A 111 15.64 -2.17 0.64
N ALA A 112 15.64 -1.78 -0.63
CA ALA A 112 16.35 -2.56 -1.64
C ALA A 112 17.44 -1.73 -2.31
N VAL A 113 18.54 -2.40 -2.63
CA VAL A 113 19.68 -1.90 -3.40
C VAL A 113 20.01 -2.87 -4.54
N ARG A 114 20.88 -2.48 -5.50
CA ARG A 114 21.33 -3.38 -6.56
C ARG A 114 22.08 -4.59 -5.98
N LEU A 115 22.11 -5.69 -6.72
CA LEU A 115 22.76 -6.94 -6.27
C LEU A 115 24.26 -6.78 -5.95
N GLU A 116 24.94 -5.85 -6.62
CA GLU A 116 26.36 -5.54 -6.41
C GLU A 116 26.62 -4.56 -5.27
N ASP A 117 25.62 -3.83 -4.77
CA ASP A 117 25.78 -2.73 -3.79
C ASP A 117 25.82 -3.23 -2.33
N LEU A 118 26.72 -4.15 -2.05
CA LEU A 118 26.87 -4.78 -0.73
C LEU A 118 27.22 -3.76 0.37
N GLU A 119 28.02 -2.74 0.05
CA GLU A 119 28.41 -1.71 1.00
C GLU A 119 27.24 -0.81 1.40
N LEU A 120 26.38 -0.43 0.42
CA LEU A 120 25.20 0.36 0.70
C LEU A 120 24.19 -0.45 1.53
N LYS A 121 23.98 -1.74 1.19
CA LYS A 121 23.16 -2.63 2.01
C LYS A 121 23.68 -2.70 3.45
N ALA A 122 24.97 -2.92 3.64
CA ALA A 122 25.58 -2.97 4.97
C ALA A 122 25.42 -1.66 5.76
N ALA A 123 25.48 -0.51 5.09
CA ALA A 123 25.22 0.79 5.71
C ALA A 123 23.77 0.93 6.16
N ILE A 124 22.80 0.48 5.35
CA ILE A 124 21.37 0.47 5.70
C ILE A 124 21.14 -0.44 6.91
N ASP A 125 21.65 -1.67 6.89
CA ASP A 125 21.52 -2.65 7.99
C ASP A 125 22.11 -2.11 9.30
N ALA A 126 23.26 -1.45 9.21
CA ALA A 126 23.90 -0.83 10.38
C ALA A 126 23.01 0.28 10.97
N VAL A 127 22.42 1.14 10.14
CA VAL A 127 21.49 2.20 10.62
C VAL A 127 20.28 1.56 11.30
N ILE A 128 19.66 0.54 10.70
CA ILE A 128 18.51 -0.16 11.30
C ILE A 128 18.88 -0.77 12.66
N SER A 129 20.02 -1.47 12.72
CA SER A 129 20.51 -2.11 13.95
C SER A 129 20.84 -1.10 15.05
N GLU A 130 21.53 -0.01 14.73
CA GLU A 130 21.90 1.04 15.67
C GLU A 130 20.66 1.75 16.23
N MET A 131 19.70 2.11 15.37
CA MET A 131 18.44 2.71 15.82
C MET A 131 17.64 1.79 16.75
N ARG A 132 17.65 0.47 16.47
CA ARG A 132 16.98 -0.52 17.32
C ARG A 132 17.69 -0.77 18.65
N ALA A 133 19.00 -0.59 18.70
CA ALA A 133 19.78 -0.70 19.93
C ALA A 133 19.58 0.49 20.88
N GLY A 134 19.17 1.64 20.33
CA GLY A 134 18.80 2.84 21.07
C GLY A 134 17.27 3.06 21.09
N ASP A 135 16.88 4.30 21.36
CA ASP A 135 15.46 4.72 21.39
C ASP A 135 14.98 5.31 20.05
N GLU A 136 15.89 5.56 19.11
CA GLU A 136 15.61 6.29 17.87
C GLU A 136 14.60 5.57 16.98
N TYR A 137 14.65 4.24 16.96
CA TYR A 137 13.69 3.45 16.19
C TYR A 137 12.27 3.63 16.73
N GLN A 138 12.08 3.53 18.04
CA GLN A 138 10.76 3.73 18.65
C GLN A 138 10.29 5.18 18.48
N GLN A 139 11.18 6.15 18.64
CA GLN A 139 10.86 7.58 18.43
C GLN A 139 10.43 7.84 16.97
N MET A 140 11.05 7.18 15.98
CA MET A 140 10.65 7.25 14.58
C MET A 140 9.26 6.64 14.37
N LEU A 141 8.99 5.46 14.94
CA LEU A 141 7.66 4.84 14.88
C LEU A 141 6.59 5.72 15.53
N ASP A 142 6.85 6.27 16.71
CA ASP A 142 5.90 7.13 17.42
C ASP A 142 5.63 8.44 16.66
N ARG A 143 6.61 8.92 15.89
CA ARG A 143 6.48 10.11 15.04
C ARG A 143 5.56 9.85 13.86
N TRP A 144 5.79 8.76 13.12
CA TRP A 144 5.12 8.50 11.85
C TRP A 144 3.87 7.64 11.98
N LEU A 145 3.81 6.78 13.00
CA LEU A 145 2.72 5.86 13.28
C LEU A 145 2.11 6.12 14.67
N PRO A 146 1.75 7.37 15.00
CA PRO A 146 1.22 7.69 16.32
C PRO A 146 -0.09 6.95 16.56
N ARG A 147 -0.30 6.47 17.77
CA ARG A 147 -1.57 5.82 18.15
C ARG A 147 -2.76 6.77 18.07
N GLN A 148 -2.53 8.07 18.21
CA GLN A 148 -3.53 9.14 18.12
C GLN A 148 -2.88 10.40 17.52
N GLY A 149 -3.66 11.17 16.76
CA GLY A 149 -3.22 12.42 16.16
C GLY A 149 -2.57 12.25 14.80
N ALA A 150 -1.97 13.33 14.30
CA ALA A 150 -1.23 13.36 13.05
C ALA A 150 0.27 13.06 13.28
N PRO A 151 0.99 12.59 12.26
CA PRO A 151 2.45 12.46 12.31
C PRO A 151 3.13 13.75 12.75
N ALA A 152 4.19 13.65 13.55
CA ALA A 152 5.01 14.78 13.92
C ALA A 152 5.93 15.18 12.74
N PRO A 153 6.44 16.43 12.71
CA PRO A 153 7.36 16.86 11.67
C PRO A 153 8.61 15.97 11.55
N MET A 154 9.10 15.80 10.33
CA MET A 154 10.37 15.11 10.08
C MET A 154 11.51 15.82 10.84
N PRO A 155 12.42 15.08 11.50
CA PRO A 155 13.56 15.69 12.17
C PRO A 155 14.53 16.29 11.15
N VAL A 156 15.22 17.34 11.54
CA VAL A 156 16.32 17.89 10.74
C VAL A 156 17.53 16.98 10.89
N LEU A 157 17.91 16.32 9.80
CA LEU A 157 19.09 15.46 9.73
C LEU A 157 20.17 16.14 8.87
N ASP A 158 21.42 16.06 9.29
CA ASP A 158 22.54 16.60 8.51
C ASP A 158 22.86 15.64 7.35
N THR A 159 22.50 16.05 6.16
CA THR A 159 22.78 15.35 4.90
C THR A 159 23.56 16.24 3.94
N ALA A 160 24.51 17.05 4.43
CA ALA A 160 25.24 18.05 3.65
C ALA A 160 26.51 17.53 2.96
N GLY A 161 26.50 16.31 2.44
CA GLY A 161 27.63 15.72 1.71
C GLY A 161 27.78 16.24 0.27
N GLU A 162 28.99 16.11 -0.31
CA GLU A 162 29.24 16.40 -1.73
C GLU A 162 28.64 15.33 -2.65
N GLU A 163 28.75 14.05 -2.26
CA GLU A 163 28.13 12.94 -2.98
C GLU A 163 26.63 12.87 -2.69
N VAL A 164 25.88 12.39 -3.66
CA VAL A 164 24.43 12.23 -3.58
C VAL A 164 24.06 10.77 -3.31
N LEU A 165 23.09 10.55 -2.44
CA LEU A 165 22.35 9.30 -2.33
C LEU A 165 20.98 9.52 -2.95
N LEU A 166 20.70 8.86 -4.09
CA LEU A 166 19.41 8.90 -4.77
C LEU A 166 18.47 7.87 -4.16
N PHE A 167 17.43 8.34 -3.47
CA PHE A 167 16.42 7.50 -2.85
C PHE A 167 15.12 7.48 -3.64
N GLY A 168 14.77 6.35 -4.26
CA GLY A 168 13.51 6.13 -4.96
C GLY A 168 12.39 5.73 -4.01
N THR A 169 11.25 6.40 -4.12
CA THR A 169 10.06 6.09 -3.30
C THR A 169 8.76 6.37 -4.04
N ALA A 170 7.65 5.85 -3.54
CA ALA A 170 6.30 6.14 -4.03
C ALA A 170 5.58 7.02 -3.01
N ALA A 171 5.52 8.34 -3.26
CA ALA A 171 5.00 9.33 -2.31
C ALA A 171 3.45 9.37 -2.23
N VAL A 172 2.83 8.19 -2.25
CA VAL A 172 1.38 7.96 -2.10
C VAL A 172 1.05 6.94 -0.99
N THR A 173 2.06 6.61 -0.17
CA THR A 173 1.99 5.57 0.88
C THR A 173 2.10 6.18 2.28
N GLU A 174 1.35 7.26 2.56
CA GLU A 174 1.33 7.88 3.90
C GLU A 174 0.93 6.84 4.97
N PRO A 175 1.68 6.73 6.08
CA PRO A 175 2.71 7.64 6.60
C PRO A 175 4.16 7.27 6.28
N PHE A 176 4.42 6.29 5.41
CA PHE A 176 5.77 5.85 5.05
C PHE A 176 6.47 6.79 4.07
N SER A 177 5.79 7.15 2.98
CA SER A 177 6.26 8.17 2.02
C SER A 177 5.08 8.94 1.45
N PHE A 178 5.09 10.27 1.58
CA PHE A 178 4.02 11.13 1.08
C PHE A 178 4.50 12.57 0.89
N VAL A 179 3.73 13.34 0.11
CA VAL A 179 3.98 14.77 -0.07
C VAL A 179 3.27 15.54 1.03
N ASP A 180 4.01 16.32 1.79
CA ASP A 180 3.46 17.14 2.87
C ASP A 180 2.89 18.50 2.37
N GLY A 181 2.39 19.31 3.30
CA GLY A 181 1.85 20.63 2.99
C GLY A 181 2.85 21.64 2.44
N SER A 182 4.15 21.39 2.56
CA SER A 182 5.24 22.21 1.99
C SER A 182 5.75 21.68 0.65
N GLN A 183 5.07 20.71 0.05
CA GLN A 183 5.43 20.02 -1.20
C GLN A 183 6.74 19.23 -1.10
N GLN A 184 7.14 18.82 0.11
CA GLN A 184 8.28 17.96 0.32
C GLN A 184 7.83 16.51 0.45
N VAL A 185 8.63 15.57 -0.07
CA VAL A 185 8.41 14.15 0.20
C VAL A 185 8.98 13.83 1.56
N VAL A 186 8.12 13.35 2.46
CA VAL A 186 8.44 13.04 3.86
C VAL A 186 7.85 11.68 4.24
N GLY A 187 8.16 11.20 5.42
CA GLY A 187 7.61 9.96 5.95
C GLY A 187 8.67 9.08 6.59
N LEU A 188 8.24 7.94 7.12
CA LEU A 188 9.11 6.99 7.82
C LEU A 188 10.27 6.53 6.92
N ASP A 189 9.96 6.18 5.67
CA ASP A 189 10.96 5.69 4.73
C ASP A 189 11.95 6.79 4.31
N VAL A 190 11.47 8.02 4.21
CA VAL A 190 12.32 9.19 3.89
C VAL A 190 13.23 9.53 5.06
N GLU A 191 12.72 9.47 6.31
CA GLU A 191 13.56 9.67 7.51
C GLU A 191 14.66 8.62 7.59
N MET A 192 14.33 7.34 7.34
CA MET A 192 15.34 6.28 7.32
C MET A 192 16.39 6.51 6.24
N ALA A 193 15.97 6.87 5.02
CA ALA A 193 16.90 7.18 3.94
C ALA A 193 17.82 8.37 4.28
N ALA A 194 17.29 9.39 4.98
CA ALA A 194 18.07 10.52 5.44
C ALA A 194 19.12 10.11 6.50
N ARG A 195 18.79 9.17 7.39
CA ARG A 195 19.76 8.62 8.36
C ARG A 195 20.86 7.80 7.67
N VAL A 196 20.51 7.06 6.63
CA VAL A 196 21.50 6.36 5.80
C VAL A 196 22.41 7.36 5.09
N ALA A 197 21.86 8.41 4.49
CA ALA A 197 22.64 9.47 3.84
C ALA A 197 23.57 10.17 4.83
N GLN A 198 23.08 10.52 6.02
CA GLN A 198 23.90 11.11 7.11
C GLN A 198 25.05 10.19 7.51
N ARG A 199 24.80 8.89 7.71
CA ARG A 199 25.86 7.92 8.02
C ARG A 199 26.94 7.85 6.94
N LEU A 200 26.53 7.94 5.66
CA LEU A 200 27.44 7.89 4.52
C LEU A 200 28.13 9.23 4.24
N GLY A 201 27.75 10.31 4.94
CA GLY A 201 28.20 11.67 4.63
C GLY A 201 27.76 12.14 3.25
N ARG A 202 26.59 11.72 2.79
CA ARG A 202 26.02 12.04 1.48
C ARG A 202 24.82 12.96 1.60
N ARG A 203 24.56 13.73 0.55
CA ARG A 203 23.32 14.50 0.41
C ARG A 203 22.20 13.58 -0.06
N LEU A 204 21.07 13.59 0.63
CA LEU A 204 19.88 12.85 0.19
C LEU A 204 19.17 13.61 -0.94
N GLU A 205 18.81 12.89 -2.00
CA GLU A 205 17.91 13.35 -3.04
C GLU A 205 16.79 12.32 -3.22
N VAL A 206 15.54 12.75 -2.98
CA VAL A 206 14.37 11.87 -3.05
C VAL A 206 13.76 11.93 -4.44
N VAL A 207 13.62 10.76 -5.08
CA VAL A 207 13.03 10.59 -6.41
C VAL A 207 11.68 9.91 -6.27
N ASN A 208 10.61 10.71 -6.43
CA ASN A 208 9.25 10.16 -6.41
C ASN A 208 8.91 9.48 -7.74
N MET A 209 8.35 8.27 -7.67
CA MET A 209 7.95 7.50 -8.86
C MET A 209 6.79 6.56 -8.54
N GLU A 210 6.19 5.99 -9.58
CA GLU A 210 5.20 4.93 -9.43
C GLU A 210 5.82 3.68 -8.78
N PHE A 211 5.09 3.00 -7.89
CA PHE A 211 5.61 1.85 -7.14
C PHE A 211 6.16 0.75 -8.06
N GLY A 212 5.45 0.39 -9.12
CA GLY A 212 5.87 -0.64 -10.08
C GLY A 212 7.13 -0.27 -10.87
N ALA A 213 7.54 1.02 -10.90
CA ALA A 213 8.74 1.48 -11.58
C ALA A 213 10.00 1.43 -10.70
N MET A 214 9.87 1.24 -9.38
CA MET A 214 10.97 1.39 -8.43
C MET A 214 12.08 0.35 -8.64
N ILE A 215 11.77 -0.95 -8.70
CA ILE A 215 12.77 -2.00 -8.94
C ILE A 215 13.44 -1.85 -10.32
N PRO A 216 12.70 -1.63 -11.43
CA PRO A 216 13.31 -1.29 -12.71
C PRO A 216 14.24 -0.07 -12.70
N ALA A 217 13.85 1.00 -11.99
CA ALA A 217 14.68 2.20 -11.86
C ALA A 217 15.97 1.95 -11.06
N LEU A 218 15.89 1.15 -9.99
CA LEU A 218 17.05 0.73 -9.20
C LEU A 218 18.02 -0.09 -10.05
N ILE A 219 17.55 -1.11 -10.76
CA ILE A 219 18.38 -1.96 -11.63
C ILE A 219 19.02 -1.14 -12.75
N ALA A 220 18.30 -0.14 -13.28
CA ALA A 220 18.83 0.77 -14.30
C ALA A 220 19.79 1.84 -13.76
N GLY A 221 20.09 1.85 -12.46
CA GLY A 221 20.99 2.84 -11.83
C GLY A 221 20.45 4.25 -11.80
N LYS A 222 19.12 4.45 -11.90
CA LYS A 222 18.48 5.76 -11.80
C LYS A 222 18.32 6.23 -10.36
N VAL A 223 18.37 5.32 -9.43
CA VAL A 223 18.39 5.52 -7.98
C VAL A 223 19.36 4.52 -7.35
N ASP A 224 19.85 4.81 -6.14
CA ASP A 224 20.81 3.97 -5.42
C ASP A 224 20.14 3.01 -4.46
N MET A 225 19.06 3.46 -3.83
CA MET A 225 18.21 2.63 -2.96
C MET A 225 16.74 2.98 -3.15
N ILE A 226 15.87 2.03 -2.80
CA ILE A 226 14.42 2.22 -2.85
C ILE A 226 13.76 1.77 -1.56
N GLY A 227 12.66 2.44 -1.19
CA GLY A 227 11.82 2.12 -0.04
C GLY A 227 10.44 2.76 -0.18
N ALA A 228 9.40 1.98 0.00
CA ALA A 228 7.98 2.38 0.05
C ALA A 228 7.15 1.19 0.57
N CYS A 229 7.39 0.77 1.82
CA CYS A 229 6.77 -0.45 2.39
C CYS A 229 7.01 -1.69 1.50
N ILE A 230 8.22 -1.81 0.92
CA ILE A 230 8.48 -2.90 -0.03
C ILE A 230 8.53 -4.23 0.73
N THR A 231 7.54 -5.08 0.51
CA THR A 231 7.53 -6.45 1.03
C THR A 231 8.73 -7.23 0.51
N ILE A 232 9.49 -7.81 1.40
CA ILE A 232 10.57 -8.74 1.08
C ILE A 232 9.95 -10.03 0.58
N THR A 233 10.21 -10.39 -0.69
CA THR A 233 9.77 -11.65 -1.28
C THR A 233 10.92 -12.35 -1.99
N GLU A 234 10.87 -13.68 -2.06
CA GLU A 234 11.87 -14.46 -2.79
C GLU A 234 11.96 -14.05 -4.27
N GLU A 235 10.83 -13.69 -4.89
CA GLU A 235 10.80 -13.27 -6.29
C GLU A 235 11.55 -11.95 -6.49
N ARG A 236 11.30 -10.95 -5.65
CA ARG A 236 12.02 -9.66 -5.70
C ARG A 236 13.50 -9.82 -5.37
N ALA A 237 13.83 -10.69 -4.42
CA ALA A 237 15.22 -10.96 -4.00
C ALA A 237 16.08 -11.62 -5.08
N LYS A 238 15.49 -12.12 -6.18
CA LYS A 238 16.25 -12.57 -7.35
C LYS A 238 16.88 -11.41 -8.15
N SER A 239 16.32 -10.21 -8.01
CA SER A 239 16.70 -9.05 -8.83
C SER A 239 17.35 -7.92 -8.03
N VAL A 240 17.15 -7.88 -6.71
CA VAL A 240 17.68 -6.85 -5.81
C VAL A 240 18.13 -7.46 -4.49
N LEU A 241 19.03 -6.74 -3.76
CA LEU A 241 19.36 -7.07 -2.38
C LEU A 241 18.46 -6.28 -1.43
N PHE A 242 17.82 -6.99 -0.50
CA PHE A 242 17.09 -6.36 0.59
C PHE A 242 17.98 -6.11 1.80
N SER A 243 17.75 -5.02 2.50
CA SER A 243 18.24 -4.80 3.87
C SER A 243 17.63 -5.83 4.82
N GLU A 244 18.10 -5.83 6.07
CA GLU A 244 17.30 -6.35 7.17
C GLU A 244 15.92 -5.70 7.16
N SER A 245 14.90 -6.44 7.62
CA SER A 245 13.56 -5.87 7.74
C SER A 245 13.59 -4.67 8.70
N TYR A 246 13.06 -3.53 8.25
CA TYR A 246 12.93 -2.36 9.12
C TYR A 246 11.55 -2.26 9.77
N TYR A 247 10.53 -2.93 9.23
CA TYR A 247 9.17 -2.92 9.75
C TYR A 247 8.49 -4.27 9.51
N THR A 248 7.66 -4.67 10.46
CA THR A 248 6.75 -5.82 10.29
C THR A 248 5.35 -5.28 10.14
N GLY A 249 4.76 -5.48 8.98
CA GLY A 249 3.41 -5.07 8.62
C GLY A 249 2.60 -6.24 8.11
N GLY A 250 1.85 -6.03 7.06
CA GLY A 250 1.08 -7.06 6.37
C GLY A 250 -0.12 -6.47 5.65
N ILE A 251 -0.66 -7.29 4.76
CA ILE A 251 -1.85 -6.93 3.99
C ILE A 251 -3.09 -7.07 4.87
N SER A 252 -3.91 -6.04 4.89
CA SER A 252 -5.23 -6.02 5.53
C SER A 252 -6.32 -5.69 4.53
N ALA A 253 -7.58 -5.82 4.94
CA ALA A 253 -8.74 -5.49 4.13
C ALA A 253 -9.40 -4.19 4.60
N LEU A 254 -9.55 -3.23 3.69
CA LEU A 254 -10.38 -2.04 3.86
C LEU A 254 -11.75 -2.31 3.26
N VAL A 255 -12.81 -2.08 4.03
CA VAL A 255 -14.19 -2.34 3.64
C VAL A 255 -15.10 -1.16 3.97
N ARG A 256 -16.34 -1.14 3.44
CA ARG A 256 -17.36 -0.16 3.86
C ARG A 256 -17.82 -0.45 5.29
N GLU A 257 -18.07 0.63 6.06
CA GLU A 257 -18.73 0.55 7.39
C GLU A 257 -20.19 0.12 7.30
#